data_fca8c89ca631f2c97fa1aa1c32305711
#
_entry.id   fca8c89ca631f2c97fa1aa1c32305711
#
_cell.length_a   1.000
_cell.length_b   1.000
_cell.length_c   1.000
_cell.angle_alpha   90.00
_cell.angle_beta   90.00
_cell.angle_gamma   90.00
#
_symmetry.space_group_name_H-M   'P 1'
#
loop_
_entity.id
_entity.type
_entity.pdbx_description
1 polymer ?
#
loop_
_entity_poly.entity_id
_entity_poly.type
_entity_poly.pdbx_seq_one_letter_code
_entity_poly.pdbx_strand_id
1 'polypeptide(L)'
;LRDFSEAIQLGLNSYIEKYPMLNEVSRFTLNTDVKVQATQPGEGYHEWHCEQDGLSRSERLLLCMIYLNDVDEGGETEFLNQHLRIRPKCGRLVICPAFWTHFHRGNPPINGVKYMINGWMEFVDD
;
A
#
# COMPACT_ATOMS: atom_id res chain seq x y z
N LEU A 1 -11.60 2.32 -11.45
CA LEU A 1 -10.21 2.82 -11.52
C LEU A 1 -10.10 4.33 -11.39
N ARG A 2 -11.05 5.06 -11.98
CA ARG A 2 -11.03 6.52 -11.92
C ARG A 2 -11.11 7.00 -10.46
N ASP A 3 -12.05 6.48 -9.69
CA ASP A 3 -12.23 6.88 -8.28
C ASP A 3 -11.01 6.49 -7.43
N PHE A 4 -10.42 5.34 -7.71
CA PHE A 4 -9.20 4.91 -7.05
C PHE A 4 -8.05 5.86 -7.38
N SER A 5 -7.87 6.20 -8.66
CA SER A 5 -6.80 7.11 -9.09
C SER A 5 -6.96 8.50 -8.46
N GLU A 6 -8.18 9.00 -8.37
CA GLU A 6 -8.46 10.30 -7.72
C GLU A 6 -8.14 10.26 -6.23
N ALA A 7 -8.54 9.19 -5.54
CA ALA A 7 -8.25 9.02 -4.11
C ALA A 7 -6.74 8.95 -3.87
N ILE A 8 -6.02 8.19 -4.69
CA ILE A 8 -4.56 8.09 -4.60
C ILE A 8 -3.93 9.45 -4.84
N GLN A 9 -4.39 10.21 -5.83
CA GLN A 9 -3.83 11.53 -6.13
C GLN A 9 -4.00 12.49 -4.97
N LEU A 10 -5.16 12.50 -4.33
CA LEU A 10 -5.42 13.34 -3.15
C LEU A 10 -4.50 12.95 -1.99
N GLY A 11 -4.38 11.66 -1.72
CA GLY A 11 -3.49 11.16 -0.67
C GLY A 11 -2.03 11.43 -0.99
N LEU A 12 -1.63 11.27 -2.24
CA LEU A 12 -0.28 11.55 -2.69
C LEU A 12 0.08 13.03 -2.50
N ASN A 13 -0.83 13.93 -2.80
CA ASN A 13 -0.60 15.35 -2.59
C ASN A 13 -0.27 15.65 -1.12
N SER A 14 -1.02 15.08 -0.19
CA SER A 14 -0.76 15.21 1.25
C SER A 14 0.57 14.56 1.65
N TYR A 15 0.88 13.41 1.05
CA TYR A 15 2.12 12.69 1.33
C TYR A 15 3.34 13.50 0.87
N ILE A 16 3.27 14.13 -0.31
CA ILE A 16 4.35 14.97 -0.85
C ILE A 16 4.50 16.25 -0.02
N GLU A 17 3.42 16.82 0.50
CA GLU A 17 3.52 17.95 1.43
C GLU A 17 4.37 17.58 2.65
N LYS A 18 4.19 16.37 3.16
CA LYS A 18 4.96 15.88 4.31
C LYS A 18 6.40 15.51 3.93
N TYR A 19 6.59 15.01 2.73
CA TYR A 19 7.88 14.55 2.23
C TYR A 19 8.22 15.24 0.91
N PRO A 20 8.53 16.55 0.95
CA PRO A 20 8.66 17.35 -0.27
C PRO A 20 9.83 16.95 -1.16
N MET A 21 10.79 16.18 -0.63
CA MET A 21 11.90 15.68 -1.44
C MET A 21 11.45 14.72 -2.53
N LEU A 22 10.24 14.21 -2.47
CA LEU A 22 9.66 13.43 -3.57
C LEU A 22 9.53 14.22 -4.87
N ASN A 23 9.52 15.56 -4.79
CA ASN A 23 9.57 16.41 -5.98
C ASN A 23 10.93 16.41 -6.69
N GLU A 24 11.96 15.91 -5.99
CA GLU A 24 13.34 15.91 -6.52
C GLU A 24 13.74 14.58 -7.15
N VAL A 25 12.92 13.54 -7.02
CA VAL A 25 13.19 12.26 -7.67
C VAL A 25 12.71 12.28 -9.11
N SER A 26 13.12 11.29 -9.90
CA SER A 26 12.67 11.14 -11.28
C SER A 26 11.15 11.00 -11.37
N ARG A 27 10.59 11.27 -12.53
CA ARG A 27 9.15 11.23 -12.77
C ARG A 27 8.57 9.85 -12.44
N PHE A 28 7.45 9.82 -11.75
CA PHE A 28 6.74 8.59 -11.42
C PHE A 28 5.23 8.79 -11.59
N THR A 29 4.52 7.70 -11.77
CA THR A 29 3.06 7.70 -11.91
C THR A 29 2.47 6.40 -11.38
N LEU A 30 1.16 6.40 -11.14
CA LEU A 30 0.45 5.20 -10.72
C LEU A 30 0.43 4.18 -11.87
N ASN A 31 0.92 2.97 -11.60
CA ASN A 31 0.76 1.86 -12.53
C ASN A 31 -0.74 1.48 -12.58
N THR A 32 -1.27 1.28 -13.78
CA THR A 32 -2.67 0.93 -13.98
C THR A 32 -3.00 -0.50 -13.58
N ASP A 33 -2.00 -1.35 -13.37
CA ASP A 33 -2.18 -2.73 -12.90
C ASP A 33 -2.39 -2.75 -11.39
N VAL A 34 -3.57 -2.36 -10.95
CA VAL A 34 -3.95 -2.42 -9.53
C VAL A 34 -4.50 -3.80 -9.19
N LYS A 35 -4.32 -4.21 -7.93
CA LYS A 35 -4.82 -5.49 -7.44
C LYS A 35 -5.97 -5.27 -6.47
N VAL A 36 -7.09 -5.93 -6.74
CA VAL A 36 -8.20 -6.02 -5.79
C VAL A 36 -8.07 -7.35 -5.06
N GLN A 37 -8.03 -7.31 -3.75
CA GLN A 37 -7.84 -8.50 -2.92
C GLN A 37 -9.02 -8.71 -1.98
N ALA A 38 -9.44 -9.97 -1.87
CA ALA A 38 -10.40 -10.42 -0.87
C ALA A 38 -9.69 -11.49 -0.03
N THR A 39 -9.50 -11.21 1.25
CA THR A 39 -8.82 -12.11 2.18
C THR A 39 -9.86 -12.68 3.14
N GLN A 40 -10.01 -14.01 3.12
CA GLN A 40 -10.96 -14.72 3.97
C GLN A 40 -10.44 -14.83 5.41
N PRO A 41 -11.34 -15.01 6.41
CA PRO A 41 -10.89 -15.26 7.78
C PRO A 41 -9.88 -16.40 7.85
N GLY A 42 -8.79 -16.16 8.57
CA GLY A 42 -7.69 -17.11 8.73
C GLY A 42 -6.65 -17.07 7.63
N GLU A 43 -6.95 -16.48 6.48
CA GLU A 43 -5.97 -16.25 5.42
C GLU A 43 -5.22 -14.96 5.66
N GLY A 44 -4.00 -14.87 5.13
CA GLY A 44 -3.19 -13.65 5.24
C GLY A 44 -1.91 -13.79 4.47
N TYR A 45 -1.23 -12.69 4.30
CA TYR A 45 0.11 -12.67 3.73
C TYR A 45 1.11 -12.59 4.89
N HIS A 46 1.54 -13.75 5.35
CA HIS A 46 2.28 -13.90 6.61
C HIS A 46 3.75 -13.55 6.51
N GLU A 47 4.32 -13.56 5.31
CA GLU A 47 5.74 -13.29 5.13
C GLU A 47 6.04 -11.80 5.16
N TRP A 48 7.08 -11.45 5.90
CA TRP A 48 7.63 -10.10 5.84
C TRP A 48 8.20 -9.84 4.46
N HIS A 49 7.76 -8.75 3.81
CA HIS A 49 8.19 -8.42 2.46
C HIS A 49 8.18 -6.91 2.23
N CYS A 50 8.85 -6.48 1.16
CA CYS A 50 8.71 -5.14 0.60
C CYS A 50 8.41 -5.27 -0.88
N GLU A 51 7.95 -4.18 -1.50
CA GLU A 51 7.46 -4.21 -2.87
C GLU A 51 8.57 -4.11 -3.90
N GLN A 52 9.65 -3.39 -3.58
CA GLN A 52 10.84 -3.28 -4.41
C GLN A 52 11.92 -4.21 -3.82
N ASP A 53 11.77 -5.50 -4.09
CA ASP A 53 12.60 -6.54 -3.48
C ASP A 53 13.66 -7.11 -4.43
N GLY A 54 13.79 -6.53 -5.61
CA GLY A 54 14.77 -6.99 -6.59
C GLY A 54 14.68 -6.24 -7.90
N LEU A 55 15.55 -6.63 -8.83
CA LEU A 55 15.69 -5.93 -10.11
C LEU A 55 14.40 -5.91 -10.93
N SER A 56 13.64 -6.99 -10.91
CA SER A 56 12.39 -7.09 -11.69
C SER A 56 11.28 -6.13 -11.23
N ARG A 57 11.42 -5.57 -10.03
CA ARG A 57 10.47 -4.60 -9.46
C ARG A 57 11.17 -3.30 -9.04
N SER A 58 12.29 -2.99 -9.68
CA SER A 58 13.14 -1.85 -9.33
C SER A 58 12.50 -0.49 -9.59
N GLU A 59 11.49 -0.42 -10.46
CA GLU A 59 10.77 0.81 -10.75
C GLU A 59 9.74 1.20 -9.68
N ARG A 60 9.39 0.32 -8.74
CA ARG A 60 8.42 0.62 -7.69
C ARG A 60 9.00 1.60 -6.67
N LEU A 61 8.32 2.73 -6.51
CA LEU A 61 8.72 3.78 -5.57
C LEU A 61 7.86 3.79 -4.32
N LEU A 62 6.54 3.76 -4.47
CA LEU A 62 5.59 3.82 -3.36
C LEU A 62 4.55 2.72 -3.51
N LEU A 63 4.15 2.16 -2.36
CA LEU A 63 2.98 1.30 -2.26
C LEU A 63 1.80 2.14 -1.82
N CYS A 64 0.66 1.96 -2.46
CA CYS A 64 -0.59 2.62 -2.13
C CYS A 64 -1.67 1.57 -1.87
N MET A 65 -2.24 1.57 -0.67
CA MET A 65 -3.27 0.61 -0.28
C MET A 65 -4.51 1.35 0.20
N ILE A 66 -5.69 0.92 -0.25
CA ILE A 66 -6.96 1.41 0.28
C ILE A 66 -7.73 0.21 0.82
N TYR A 67 -8.15 0.29 2.08
CA TYR A 67 -9.07 -0.68 2.65
C TYR A 67 -10.48 -0.34 2.20
N LEU A 68 -11.25 -1.35 1.78
CA LEU A 68 -12.60 -1.17 1.24
C LEU A 68 -13.69 -1.43 2.26
N ASN A 69 -13.33 -1.99 3.42
CA ASN A 69 -14.28 -2.27 4.50
C ASN A 69 -13.57 -2.22 5.85
N ASP A 70 -14.38 -2.17 6.90
CA ASP A 70 -13.89 -2.28 8.28
C ASP A 70 -13.67 -3.75 8.63
N VAL A 71 -12.58 -4.03 9.36
CA VAL A 71 -12.33 -5.33 9.97
C VAL A 71 -12.02 -5.08 11.44
N ASP A 72 -12.87 -5.57 12.32
CA ASP A 72 -12.80 -5.26 13.75
C ASP A 72 -11.71 -6.06 14.47
N GLU A 73 -11.45 -7.30 14.03
CA GLU A 73 -10.48 -8.18 14.64
C GLU A 73 -9.55 -8.78 13.60
N GLY A 74 -8.25 -8.56 13.79
CA GLY A 74 -7.24 -9.00 12.84
C GLY A 74 -7.23 -8.16 11.56
N GLY A 75 -6.62 -8.68 10.52
CA GLY A 75 -6.58 -8.05 9.21
C GLY A 75 -5.63 -6.85 9.09
N GLU A 76 -4.94 -6.50 10.15
CA GLU A 76 -4.02 -5.36 10.13
C GLU A 76 -2.90 -5.56 9.12
N THR A 77 -2.44 -4.45 8.53
CA THR A 77 -1.14 -4.41 7.88
C THR A 77 -0.11 -4.04 8.94
N GLU A 78 0.87 -4.90 9.12
CA GLU A 78 1.89 -4.71 10.15
C GLU A 78 3.23 -4.36 9.51
N PHE A 79 3.82 -3.25 9.98
CA PHE A 79 5.14 -2.79 9.54
C PHE A 79 6.19 -3.16 10.57
N LEU A 80 7.22 -3.89 10.13
CA LEU A 80 8.23 -4.46 11.02
C LEU A 80 9.07 -3.40 11.71
N ASN A 81 9.74 -2.56 10.93
CA ASN A 81 10.71 -1.61 11.48
C ASN A 81 10.05 -0.43 12.19
N GLN A 82 8.83 -0.09 11.80
CA GLN A 82 8.08 1.00 12.39
C GLN A 82 7.29 0.56 13.63
N HIS A 83 7.22 -0.74 13.90
CA HIS A 83 6.43 -1.32 15.00
C HIS A 83 4.97 -0.82 14.97
N LEU A 84 4.38 -0.85 13.79
CA LEU A 84 3.07 -0.25 13.56
C LEU A 84 2.10 -1.27 12.96
N ARG A 85 0.89 -1.33 13.51
CA ARG A 85 -0.23 -2.08 12.96
C ARG A 85 -1.31 -1.11 12.52
N ILE A 86 -1.75 -1.24 11.26
CA ILE A 86 -2.77 -0.38 10.71
C ILE A 86 -4.05 -1.21 10.56
N ARG A 87 -5.09 -0.78 11.27
CA ARG A 87 -6.40 -1.44 11.23
C ARG A 87 -7.11 -1.12 9.92
N PRO A 88 -7.71 -2.15 9.26
CA PRO A 88 -8.55 -1.89 8.09
C PRO A 88 -9.79 -1.08 8.48
N LYS A 89 -9.94 0.05 7.81
CA LYS A 89 -11.13 0.89 7.89
C LYS A 89 -11.51 1.32 6.49
N CYS A 90 -12.79 1.27 6.17
CA CYS A 90 -13.30 1.65 4.86
C CYS A 90 -12.81 3.03 4.47
N GLY A 91 -12.15 3.12 3.31
CA GLY A 91 -11.61 4.37 2.79
C GLY A 91 -10.25 4.78 3.33
N ARG A 92 -9.67 4.04 4.27
CA ARG A 92 -8.32 4.37 4.78
C ARG A 92 -7.29 4.08 3.72
N LEU A 93 -6.52 5.11 3.37
CA LEU A 93 -5.42 5.03 2.43
C LEU A 93 -4.10 4.97 3.20
N VAL A 94 -3.23 4.05 2.82
CA VAL A 94 -1.87 3.94 3.32
C VAL A 94 -0.91 4.13 2.16
N ILE A 95 0.02 5.06 2.29
CA ILE A 95 1.11 5.26 1.33
C ILE A 95 2.41 5.09 2.07
N CYS A 96 3.31 4.28 1.53
CA CYS A 96 4.64 4.08 2.11
C CYS A 96 5.67 3.82 1.02
N PRO A 97 6.96 4.05 1.32
CA PRO A 97 8.03 3.63 0.43
C PRO A 97 7.94 2.14 0.11
N ALA A 98 8.19 1.79 -1.13
CA ALA A 98 8.16 0.39 -1.57
C ALA A 98 9.41 -0.40 -1.18
N PHE A 99 10.34 0.20 -0.43
CA PHE A 99 11.71 -0.27 -0.27
C PHE A 99 11.91 -1.09 1.01
N TRP A 100 13.11 -1.62 1.21
CA TRP A 100 13.47 -2.48 2.33
C TRP A 100 13.29 -1.84 3.71
N THR A 101 13.20 -0.52 3.78
CA THR A 101 12.92 0.20 5.03
C THR A 101 11.51 -0.06 5.56
N HIS A 102 10.59 -0.55 4.71
CA HIS A 102 9.18 -0.72 5.03
C HIS A 102 8.70 -2.15 4.79
N PHE A 103 9.44 -3.12 5.34
CA PHE A 103 8.94 -4.50 5.36
C PHE A 103 7.63 -4.57 6.13
N HIS A 104 6.67 -5.28 5.56
CA HIS A 104 5.34 -5.41 6.15
C HIS A 104 4.73 -6.78 5.83
N ARG A 105 3.64 -7.08 6.51
CA ARG A 105 2.84 -8.30 6.27
C ARG A 105 1.37 -8.01 6.53
N GLY A 106 0.49 -8.84 5.95
CA GLY A 106 -0.94 -8.80 6.20
C GLY A 106 -1.34 -9.84 7.22
N ASN A 107 -1.85 -9.42 8.36
CA ASN A 107 -2.36 -10.33 9.38
C ASN A 107 -3.73 -10.87 8.97
N PRO A 108 -4.08 -12.13 9.31
CA PRO A 108 -5.37 -12.70 8.94
C PRO A 108 -6.52 -11.94 9.61
N PRO A 109 -7.60 -11.65 8.87
CA PRO A 109 -8.83 -11.21 9.51
C PRO A 109 -9.41 -12.38 10.32
N ILE A 110 -10.04 -12.07 11.46
CA ILE A 110 -10.65 -13.09 12.32
C ILE A 110 -12.13 -13.17 12.03
N ASN A 111 -12.79 -12.01 11.97
CA ASN A 111 -14.23 -11.91 11.70
C ASN A 111 -14.47 -11.18 10.38
N GLY A 112 -14.98 -11.91 9.41
CA GLY A 112 -15.34 -11.35 8.11
C GLY A 112 -14.18 -11.26 7.13
N VAL A 113 -14.51 -10.92 5.91
CA VAL A 113 -13.58 -10.82 4.78
C VAL A 113 -12.97 -9.44 4.76
N LYS A 114 -11.66 -9.37 4.49
CA LYS A 114 -10.97 -8.10 4.27
C LYS A 114 -10.89 -7.84 2.77
N TYR A 115 -11.37 -6.67 2.33
CA TYR A 115 -11.26 -6.23 0.95
C TYR A 115 -10.34 -5.02 0.88
N MET A 116 -9.43 -5.03 -0.09
CA MET A 116 -8.53 -3.90 -0.30
C MET A 116 -8.08 -3.80 -1.75
N ILE A 117 -7.63 -2.61 -2.14
CA ILE A 117 -7.00 -2.35 -3.43
C ILE A 117 -5.56 -1.94 -3.17
N ASN A 118 -4.64 -2.57 -3.89
CA ASN A 118 -3.22 -2.23 -3.87
C ASN A 118 -2.80 -1.68 -5.22
N GLY A 119 -1.99 -0.64 -5.21
CA GLY A 119 -1.38 -0.08 -6.40
C GLY A 119 0.03 0.41 -6.07
N TRP A 120 0.79 0.70 -7.10
CA TRP A 120 2.17 1.15 -6.97
C TRP A 120 2.41 2.41 -7.78
N MET A 121 3.08 3.39 -7.15
CA MET A 121 3.71 4.47 -7.90
C MET A 121 5.04 3.96 -8.41
N GLU A 122 5.27 4.10 -9.70
CA GLU A 122 6.46 3.57 -10.36
C GLU A 122 7.17 4.65 -11.17
N PHE A 123 8.50 4.57 -11.20
CA PHE A 123 9.28 5.41 -12.08
C PHE A 123 8.92 5.13 -13.53
N VAL A 124 8.91 6.18 -14.33
CA VAL A 124 8.66 6.10 -15.77
C VAL A 124 9.77 6.85 -16.50
N ASP A 125 9.87 6.63 -17.80
CA ASP A 125 10.87 7.31 -18.62
C ASP A 125 10.62 8.82 -18.62
N ASP A 126 11.71 9.56 -18.56
CA ASP A 126 11.67 11.04 -18.59
C ASP A 126 11.37 11.61 -19.98
#